data_df8cdb3148143d66afc126ea965a4ddf
#
_entry.id   df8cdb3148143d66afc126ea965a4ddf
#
_cell.length_a   1.000
_cell.length_b   1.000
_cell.length_c   1.000
_cell.angle_alpha   90.00
_cell.angle_beta   90.00
_cell.angle_gamma   90.00
#
_symmetry.space_group_name_H-M   'P 1'
#
loop_
_entity.id
_entity.type
_entity.pdbx_description
1 polymer ?
#
loop_
_entity_poly.entity_id
_entity_poly.type
_entity_poly.pdbx_seq_one_letter_code
_entity_poly.pdbx_strand_id
1 'polypeptide(L)'
;QAVRQYRLYALRAIRKHRIEPGPGQESVWDYPRPPRLEPTTSHLVVRVAGVTVAETRRGHRVLETSQPPAFYFPPEDVDLALVRPSAHRTWCEWKGAARYLDVVVGDRVVPEAAWAYDEPTPAFAAIAGHLAFYAQKADECFVDGERVQANEGGFYGGWITSKVVGPFKGGPGTLGW
;
A
#
# COMPACT_ATOMS: atom_id res chain seq x y z
N GLN A 1 -0.54 -24.53 -21.86
CA GLN A 1 0.55 -25.06 -21.01
C GLN A 1 1.11 -24.00 -20.06
N ALA A 2 1.44 -22.80 -20.53
CA ALA A 2 2.04 -21.73 -19.71
C ALA A 2 1.19 -21.32 -18.49
N VAL A 3 -0.13 -21.12 -18.68
CA VAL A 3 -1.06 -20.74 -17.59
C VAL A 3 -1.14 -21.83 -16.51
N ARG A 4 -1.13 -23.11 -16.92
CA ARG A 4 -1.15 -24.24 -15.98
C ARG A 4 0.15 -24.32 -15.19
N GLN A 5 1.28 -24.04 -15.82
CA GLN A 5 2.60 -24.05 -15.19
C GLN A 5 2.76 -22.88 -14.20
N TYR A 6 2.26 -21.70 -14.56
CA TYR A 6 2.20 -20.54 -13.69
C TYR A 6 1.36 -20.79 -12.42
N ARG A 7 0.16 -21.39 -12.59
CA ARG A 7 -0.69 -21.77 -11.46
C ARG A 7 -0.02 -22.75 -10.51
N LEU A 8 0.69 -23.74 -11.04
CA LEU A 8 1.43 -24.70 -10.22
C LEU A 8 2.59 -24.05 -9.47
N TYR A 9 3.28 -23.12 -10.10
CA TYR A 9 4.36 -22.36 -9.48
C TYR A 9 3.81 -21.49 -8.34
N ALA A 10 2.75 -20.74 -8.58
CA ALA A 10 2.10 -19.91 -7.58
C ALA A 10 1.61 -20.73 -6.38
N LEU A 11 0.97 -21.87 -6.61
CA LEU A 11 0.55 -22.77 -5.53
C LEU A 11 1.71 -23.34 -4.71
N ARG A 12 2.85 -23.63 -5.36
CA ARG A 12 4.06 -24.09 -4.66
C ARG A 12 4.66 -22.97 -3.81
N ALA A 13 4.72 -21.76 -4.33
CA ALA A 13 5.21 -20.59 -3.60
C ALA A 13 4.33 -20.30 -2.37
N ILE A 14 3.02 -20.33 -2.52
CA ILE A 14 2.06 -20.16 -1.42
C ILE A 14 2.30 -21.22 -0.35
N ARG A 15 2.36 -22.49 -0.72
CA ARG A 15 2.60 -23.59 0.24
C ARG A 15 3.93 -23.47 0.99
N LYS A 16 4.97 -22.95 0.31
CA LYS A 16 6.31 -22.81 0.90
C LYS A 16 6.40 -21.68 1.91
N HIS A 17 5.71 -20.57 1.66
CA HIS A 17 5.89 -19.33 2.42
C HIS A 17 4.74 -19.00 3.35
N ARG A 18 3.53 -19.50 3.08
CA ARG A 18 2.34 -19.14 3.85
C ARG A 18 2.45 -19.56 5.32
N ILE A 19 2.22 -18.58 6.18
CA ILE A 19 2.06 -18.77 7.63
C ILE A 19 0.56 -18.78 7.93
N GLU A 20 0.11 -19.70 8.78
CA GLU A 20 -1.30 -19.76 9.20
C GLU A 20 -1.64 -18.53 10.04
N PRO A 21 -2.67 -17.74 9.65
CA PRO A 21 -3.09 -16.59 10.43
C PRO A 21 -3.79 -17.03 11.73
N GLY A 22 -3.58 -16.27 12.80
CA GLY A 22 -4.34 -16.42 14.02
C GLY A 22 -5.73 -15.75 13.94
N PRO A 23 -6.51 -15.79 15.05
CA PRO A 23 -7.81 -15.12 15.10
C PRO A 23 -7.72 -13.62 14.76
N GLY A 24 -8.59 -13.14 13.86
CA GLY A 24 -8.63 -11.74 13.44
C GLY A 24 -7.48 -11.30 12.55
N GLN A 25 -6.64 -12.23 12.08
CA GLN A 25 -5.55 -11.95 11.16
C GLN A 25 -5.86 -12.46 9.75
N GLU A 26 -5.24 -11.82 8.76
CA GLU A 26 -5.22 -12.27 7.35
C GLU A 26 -3.80 -12.68 6.97
N SER A 27 -3.66 -13.76 6.18
CA SER A 27 -2.39 -14.06 5.52
C SER A 27 -2.31 -13.31 4.20
N VAL A 28 -1.23 -12.57 3.97
CA VAL A 28 -1.03 -11.89 2.68
C VAL A 28 -0.84 -12.87 1.52
N TRP A 29 -0.57 -14.13 1.80
CA TRP A 29 -0.48 -15.19 0.79
C TRP A 29 -1.84 -15.71 0.33
N ASP A 30 -2.92 -15.32 1.00
CA ASP A 30 -4.30 -15.58 0.57
C ASP A 30 -4.88 -14.46 -0.30
N TYR A 31 -4.16 -13.35 -0.44
CA TYR A 31 -4.55 -12.26 -1.33
C TYR A 31 -4.43 -12.64 -2.80
N PRO A 32 -5.29 -12.10 -3.66
CA PRO A 32 -5.32 -12.49 -5.07
C PRO A 32 -4.24 -11.82 -5.92
N ARG A 33 -4.02 -12.36 -7.11
CA ARG A 33 -3.30 -11.73 -8.21
C ARG A 33 -4.02 -12.05 -9.52
N PRO A 34 -4.58 -11.07 -10.25
CA PRO A 34 -4.49 -9.60 -10.05
C PRO A 34 -4.97 -9.13 -8.68
N PRO A 35 -4.46 -7.99 -8.20
CA PRO A 35 -4.83 -7.46 -6.88
C PRO A 35 -6.32 -7.08 -6.80
N ARG A 36 -6.89 -7.19 -5.60
CA ARG A 36 -8.26 -6.80 -5.30
C ARG A 36 -8.31 -5.45 -4.61
N LEU A 37 -9.22 -4.60 -5.07
CA LEU A 37 -9.57 -3.34 -4.42
C LEU A 37 -10.83 -3.54 -3.58
N GLU A 38 -10.81 -3.04 -2.34
CA GLU A 38 -11.99 -3.01 -1.49
C GLU A 38 -12.04 -1.75 -0.63
N PRO A 39 -13.24 -1.25 -0.29
CA PRO A 39 -13.37 -0.15 0.67
C PRO A 39 -13.00 -0.63 2.08
N THR A 40 -12.58 0.31 2.92
CA THR A 40 -12.33 0.05 4.33
C THR A 40 -12.93 1.17 5.19
N THR A 41 -13.45 0.81 6.35
CA THR A 41 -13.92 1.75 7.37
C THR A 41 -12.91 1.95 8.50
N SER A 42 -11.75 1.31 8.41
CA SER A 42 -10.65 1.50 9.36
C SER A 42 -10.26 2.96 9.45
N HIS A 43 -9.93 3.41 10.65
CA HIS A 43 -9.39 4.73 10.89
C HIS A 43 -7.92 4.77 10.48
N LEU A 44 -7.61 5.52 9.43
CA LEU A 44 -6.28 5.65 8.85
C LEU A 44 -5.74 7.04 9.14
N VAL A 45 -4.50 7.14 9.60
CA VAL A 45 -3.84 8.40 9.91
C VAL A 45 -2.40 8.38 9.40
N VAL A 46 -1.97 9.49 8.79
CA VAL A 46 -0.57 9.75 8.40
C VAL A 46 -0.10 11.04 9.05
N ARG A 47 1.05 11.01 9.74
CA ARG A 47 1.65 12.16 10.40
C ARG A 47 3.09 12.38 9.94
N VAL A 48 3.43 13.63 9.75
CA VAL A 48 4.78 14.09 9.43
C VAL A 48 5.08 15.33 10.27
N ALA A 49 6.23 15.37 10.94
CA ALA A 49 6.66 16.46 11.81
C ALA A 49 5.58 16.89 12.83
N GLY A 50 4.89 15.92 13.43
CA GLY A 50 3.83 16.14 14.41
C GLY A 50 2.51 16.66 13.83
N VAL A 51 2.40 16.81 12.50
CA VAL A 51 1.19 17.30 11.81
C VAL A 51 0.47 16.15 11.14
N THR A 52 -0.86 16.10 11.28
CA THR A 52 -1.70 15.14 10.54
C THR A 52 -1.80 15.58 9.08
N VAL A 53 -1.22 14.80 8.18
CA VAL A 53 -1.23 15.05 6.73
C VAL A 53 -2.49 14.47 6.10
N ALA A 54 -2.94 13.33 6.58
CA ALA A 54 -4.12 12.64 6.07
C ALA A 54 -4.80 11.85 7.19
N GLU A 55 -6.12 11.86 7.19
CA GLU A 55 -6.93 11.12 8.14
C GLU A 55 -8.27 10.76 7.50
N THR A 56 -8.65 9.49 7.50
CA THR A 56 -9.89 9.02 6.88
C THR A 56 -10.49 7.82 7.59
N ARG A 57 -11.80 7.64 7.45
CA ARG A 57 -12.55 6.41 7.77
C ARG A 57 -13.28 5.86 6.55
N ARG A 58 -12.99 6.40 5.38
CA ARG A 58 -13.60 6.03 4.08
C ARG A 58 -12.54 5.79 3.00
N GLY A 59 -11.44 5.15 3.39
CA GLY A 59 -10.38 4.78 2.49
C GLY A 59 -10.67 3.50 1.71
N HIS A 60 -9.68 3.10 0.94
CA HIS A 60 -9.65 1.81 0.24
C HIS A 60 -8.36 1.09 0.54
N ARG A 61 -8.38 -0.23 0.41
CA ARG A 61 -7.15 -1.04 0.45
C ARG A 61 -7.01 -1.89 -0.80
N VAL A 62 -5.78 -2.02 -1.27
CA VAL A 62 -5.41 -2.91 -2.37
C VAL A 62 -4.69 -4.11 -1.78
N LEU A 63 -5.17 -5.29 -2.12
CA LEU A 63 -4.69 -6.58 -1.61
C LEU A 63 -4.08 -7.38 -2.74
N GLU A 64 -2.80 -7.68 -2.64
CA GLU A 64 -2.04 -8.46 -3.62
C GLU A 64 -1.23 -9.53 -2.92
N THR A 65 -1.19 -10.73 -3.51
CA THR A 65 -0.41 -11.88 -3.01
C THR A 65 0.98 -11.46 -2.55
N SER A 66 1.37 -11.88 -1.36
CA SER A 66 2.67 -11.66 -0.69
C SER A 66 2.97 -10.25 -0.23
N GLN A 67 2.09 -9.29 -0.48
CA GLN A 67 2.29 -7.89 -0.09
C GLN A 67 1.37 -7.50 1.08
N PRO A 68 1.84 -6.68 2.03
CA PRO A 68 0.93 -6.09 3.00
C PRO A 68 -0.05 -5.15 2.30
N PRO A 69 -1.24 -4.90 2.89
CA PRO A 69 -2.24 -4.03 2.28
C PRO A 69 -1.70 -2.63 2.00
N ALA A 70 -1.97 -2.11 0.81
CA ALA A 70 -1.75 -0.70 0.50
C ALA A 70 -3.06 0.07 0.75
N PHE A 71 -2.99 1.15 1.54
CA PHE A 71 -4.14 1.96 1.92
C PHE A 71 -4.18 3.26 1.13
N TYR A 72 -5.36 3.63 0.66
CA TYR A 72 -5.61 4.80 -0.17
C TYR A 72 -6.59 5.75 0.49
N PHE A 73 -6.22 7.02 0.55
CA PHE A 73 -6.99 8.11 1.15
C PHE A 73 -7.70 8.90 0.07
N PRO A 74 -9.01 9.17 0.19
CA PRO A 74 -9.65 10.12 -0.72
C PRO A 74 -8.99 11.50 -0.58
N PRO A 75 -8.83 12.25 -1.69
CA PRO A 75 -8.13 13.53 -1.64
C PRO A 75 -8.79 14.56 -0.70
N GLU A 76 -10.10 14.44 -0.46
CA GLU A 76 -10.83 15.30 0.48
C GLU A 76 -10.40 15.11 1.94
N ASP A 77 -9.81 13.96 2.26
CA ASP A 77 -9.33 13.61 3.60
C ASP A 77 -7.80 13.75 3.73
N VAL A 78 -7.16 14.38 2.77
CA VAL A 78 -5.74 14.74 2.75
C VAL A 78 -5.60 16.26 2.83
N ASP A 79 -4.71 16.76 3.67
CA ASP A 79 -4.33 18.17 3.65
C ASP A 79 -3.44 18.44 2.42
N LEU A 80 -4.09 18.78 1.32
CA LEU A 80 -3.41 19.00 0.04
C LEU A 80 -2.47 20.21 0.05
N ALA A 81 -2.61 21.14 1.01
CA ALA A 81 -1.67 22.23 1.18
C ALA A 81 -0.27 21.76 1.60
N LEU A 82 -0.18 20.55 2.18
CA LEU A 82 1.07 19.92 2.60
C LEU A 82 1.68 18.99 1.53
N VAL A 83 1.08 18.92 0.35
CA VAL A 83 1.45 17.95 -0.70
C VAL A 83 1.84 18.70 -1.96
N ARG A 84 2.98 18.32 -2.57
CA ARG A 84 3.47 18.90 -3.82
C ARG A 84 3.76 17.83 -4.86
N PRO A 85 3.43 18.06 -6.17
CA PRO A 85 3.77 17.13 -7.22
C PRO A 85 5.27 16.93 -7.36
N SER A 86 5.70 15.67 -7.54
CA SER A 86 7.04 15.29 -7.97
C SER A 86 7.04 15.03 -9.48
N ALA A 87 8.22 15.14 -10.12
CA ALA A 87 8.39 14.79 -11.53
C ALA A 87 8.40 13.27 -11.78
N HIS A 88 8.59 12.47 -10.74
CA HIS A 88 8.68 11.01 -10.86
C HIS A 88 7.37 10.37 -11.30
N ARG A 89 7.48 9.37 -12.18
CA ARG A 89 6.36 8.57 -12.68
C ARG A 89 6.78 7.11 -12.75
N THR A 90 5.83 6.21 -12.47
CA THR A 90 5.99 4.76 -12.68
C THR A 90 4.76 4.18 -13.36
N TRP A 91 4.85 2.93 -13.78
CA TRP A 91 3.77 2.18 -14.38
C TRP A 91 3.53 0.89 -13.62
N CYS A 92 2.27 0.65 -13.26
CA CYS A 92 1.82 -0.63 -12.70
C CYS A 92 0.97 -1.35 -13.75
N GLU A 93 1.28 -2.61 -14.02
CA GLU A 93 0.54 -3.41 -15.01
C GLU A 93 -0.95 -3.59 -14.65
N TRP A 94 -1.29 -3.53 -13.36
CA TRP A 94 -2.66 -3.70 -12.86
C TRP A 94 -3.42 -2.38 -12.72
N LYS A 95 -2.75 -1.31 -12.31
CA LYS A 95 -3.39 -0.05 -11.91
C LYS A 95 -3.17 1.11 -12.87
N GLY A 96 -2.13 1.05 -13.70
CA GLY A 96 -1.82 2.09 -14.66
C GLY A 96 -0.67 3.01 -14.22
N ALA A 97 -0.69 4.26 -14.71
CA ALA A 97 0.36 5.24 -14.43
C ALA A 97 0.22 5.81 -13.01
N ALA A 98 1.29 5.75 -12.23
CA ALA A 98 1.40 6.37 -10.92
C ALA A 98 2.20 7.67 -10.99
N ARG A 99 1.71 8.72 -10.34
CA ARG A 99 2.47 9.92 -10.03
C ARG A 99 2.88 9.93 -8.56
N TYR A 100 3.96 10.66 -8.27
CA TYR A 100 4.51 10.76 -6.93
C TYR A 100 4.37 12.17 -6.38
N LEU A 101 4.30 12.28 -5.06
CA LEU A 101 4.08 13.53 -4.36
C LEU A 101 5.03 13.64 -3.18
N ASP A 102 5.58 14.84 -3.00
CA ASP A 102 6.35 15.20 -1.83
C ASP A 102 5.39 15.69 -0.74
N VAL A 103 5.74 15.43 0.52
CA VAL A 103 5.06 16.03 1.67
C VAL A 103 5.96 17.12 2.24
N VAL A 104 5.38 18.31 2.47
CA VAL A 104 6.09 19.48 2.99
C VAL A 104 5.38 20.00 4.21
N VAL A 105 6.05 19.95 5.36
CA VAL A 105 5.55 20.47 6.63
C VAL A 105 6.57 21.46 7.17
N GLY A 106 6.25 22.77 7.11
CA GLY A 106 7.22 23.80 7.43
C GLY A 106 8.48 23.70 6.57
N ASP A 107 9.62 23.61 7.20
CA ASP A 107 10.91 23.45 6.51
C ASP A 107 11.24 22.00 6.13
N ARG A 108 10.44 21.06 6.60
CA ARG A 108 10.67 19.65 6.33
C ARG A 108 10.06 19.23 5.02
N VAL A 109 10.88 18.74 4.12
CA VAL A 109 10.47 18.14 2.85
C VAL A 109 10.73 16.63 2.91
N VAL A 110 9.68 15.83 2.65
CA VAL A 110 9.77 14.38 2.50
C VAL A 110 9.52 14.04 1.04
N PRO A 111 10.59 13.82 0.24
CA PRO A 111 10.45 13.54 -1.17
C PRO A 111 9.73 12.23 -1.44
N GLU A 112 8.82 12.25 -2.42
CA GLU A 112 8.11 11.05 -2.90
C GLU A 112 7.49 10.21 -1.76
N ALA A 113 6.89 10.91 -0.79
CA ALA A 113 6.28 10.29 0.38
C ALA A 113 4.94 9.60 0.05
N ALA A 114 4.32 9.98 -1.07
CA ALA A 114 3.03 9.48 -1.50
C ALA A 114 2.99 9.20 -3.00
N TRP A 115 2.02 8.39 -3.42
CA TRP A 115 1.72 8.15 -4.82
C TRP A 115 0.21 8.16 -5.06
N ALA A 116 -0.19 8.37 -6.31
CA ALA A 116 -1.58 8.37 -6.74
C ALA A 116 -1.72 7.87 -8.17
N TYR A 117 -2.86 7.29 -8.46
CA TYR A 117 -3.29 6.93 -9.81
C TYR A 117 -4.45 7.85 -10.21
N ASP A 118 -4.22 8.83 -11.07
CA ASP A 118 -5.28 9.76 -11.49
C ASP A 118 -6.24 9.12 -12.49
N GLU A 119 -5.70 8.31 -13.38
CA GLU A 119 -6.46 7.58 -14.40
C GLU A 119 -6.18 6.07 -14.31
N PRO A 120 -6.63 5.42 -13.22
CA PRO A 120 -6.38 3.99 -13.05
C PRO A 120 -7.16 3.16 -14.07
N THR A 121 -6.75 1.90 -14.22
CA THR A 121 -7.52 0.93 -15.00
C THR A 121 -8.93 0.77 -14.41
N PRO A 122 -9.93 0.32 -15.19
CA PRO A 122 -11.33 0.25 -14.74
C PRO A 122 -11.57 -0.49 -13.43
N ALA A 123 -10.82 -1.56 -13.17
CA ALA A 123 -10.92 -2.33 -11.93
C ALA A 123 -10.53 -1.51 -10.68
N PHE A 124 -9.78 -0.43 -10.85
CA PHE A 124 -9.30 0.44 -9.78
C PHE A 124 -9.89 1.85 -9.84
N ALA A 125 -10.95 2.05 -10.59
CA ALA A 125 -11.59 3.36 -10.76
C ALA A 125 -11.95 4.03 -9.42
N ALA A 126 -12.30 3.26 -8.39
CA ALA A 126 -12.69 3.79 -7.09
C ALA A 126 -11.56 4.55 -6.36
N ILE A 127 -10.29 4.30 -6.71
CA ILE A 127 -9.14 5.01 -6.12
C ILE A 127 -8.57 6.11 -7.02
N ALA A 128 -9.27 6.50 -8.08
CA ALA A 128 -8.82 7.61 -8.93
C ALA A 128 -8.55 8.86 -8.08
N GLY A 129 -7.33 9.42 -8.18
CA GLY A 129 -6.91 10.59 -7.42
C GLY A 129 -6.69 10.37 -5.92
N HIS A 130 -6.93 9.17 -5.39
CA HIS A 130 -6.61 8.85 -4.00
C HIS A 130 -5.09 8.82 -3.78
N LEU A 131 -4.65 9.19 -2.59
CA LEU A 131 -3.25 9.15 -2.20
C LEU A 131 -2.96 7.96 -1.30
N ALA A 132 -1.85 7.29 -1.56
CA ALA A 132 -1.26 6.30 -0.67
C ALA A 132 0.11 6.81 -0.18
N PHE A 133 0.49 6.45 1.04
CA PHE A 133 1.70 6.98 1.68
C PHE A 133 2.66 5.86 2.06
N TYR A 134 3.96 6.10 1.86
CA TYR A 134 5.01 5.20 2.33
C TYR A 134 5.20 5.35 3.84
N ALA A 135 4.95 4.29 4.60
CA ALA A 135 5.23 4.27 6.02
C ALA A 135 6.74 4.40 6.32
N GLN A 136 7.59 4.03 5.36
CA GLN A 136 9.05 4.21 5.44
C GLN A 136 9.48 5.67 5.45
N LYS A 137 8.64 6.57 4.91
CA LYS A 137 8.95 7.99 4.71
C LYS A 137 8.18 8.91 5.64
N ALA A 138 6.94 8.58 5.96
CA ALA A 138 6.19 9.29 6.99
C ALA A 138 6.78 9.01 8.38
N ASP A 139 6.56 9.91 9.33
CA ASP A 139 7.04 9.67 10.69
C ASP A 139 6.19 8.64 11.40
N GLU A 140 4.86 8.72 11.22
CA GLU A 140 3.91 7.81 11.84
C GLU A 140 2.73 7.55 10.89
N CYS A 141 2.34 6.29 10.77
CA CYS A 141 1.10 5.87 10.14
C CYS A 141 0.34 4.98 11.13
N PHE A 142 -0.98 5.09 11.16
CA PHE A 142 -1.84 4.32 12.07
C PHE A 142 -3.01 3.70 11.33
N VAL A 143 -3.37 2.49 11.72
CA VAL A 143 -4.62 1.81 11.36
C VAL A 143 -5.35 1.46 12.64
N ASP A 144 -6.55 2.01 12.84
CA ASP A 144 -7.35 1.81 14.05
C ASP A 144 -6.57 2.04 15.36
N GLY A 145 -5.70 3.05 15.38
CA GLY A 145 -4.86 3.42 16.51
C GLY A 145 -3.58 2.58 16.66
N GLU A 146 -3.40 1.53 15.88
CA GLU A 146 -2.16 0.75 15.85
C GLU A 146 -1.13 1.39 14.93
N ARG A 147 0.08 1.59 15.44
CA ARG A 147 1.19 2.09 14.63
C ARG A 147 1.61 1.08 13.57
N VAL A 148 1.66 1.52 12.33
CA VAL A 148 2.08 0.72 11.18
C VAL A 148 3.59 0.47 11.23
N GLN A 149 3.99 -0.76 10.95
CA GLN A 149 5.36 -1.12 10.66
C GLN A 149 5.61 -0.99 9.16
N ALA A 150 6.70 -0.31 8.78
CA ALA A 150 7.09 -0.17 7.40
C ALA A 150 7.51 -1.52 6.79
N ASN A 151 7.14 -1.74 5.52
CA ASN A 151 7.61 -2.90 4.77
C ASN A 151 9.09 -2.74 4.42
N GLU A 152 9.83 -3.84 4.35
CA GLU A 152 11.22 -3.83 3.94
C GLU A 152 11.39 -3.39 2.48
N GLY A 153 12.54 -2.81 2.18
CA GLY A 153 12.84 -2.25 0.87
C GLY A 153 12.19 -0.88 0.67
N GLY A 154 12.56 -0.18 -0.36
CA GLY A 154 12.08 1.17 -0.65
C GLY A 154 10.99 1.24 -1.71
N PHE A 155 10.57 0.11 -2.28
CA PHE A 155 9.70 0.07 -3.46
C PHE A 155 8.22 -0.18 -3.11
N TYR A 156 7.94 -1.16 -2.25
CA TYR A 156 6.57 -1.52 -1.90
C TYR A 156 6.09 -0.72 -0.70
N GLY A 157 4.93 -0.08 -0.84
CA GLY A 157 4.37 0.83 0.16
C GLY A 157 3.24 0.26 1.00
N GLY A 158 3.09 -1.06 1.07
CA GLY A 158 2.07 -1.69 1.92
C GLY A 158 2.36 -1.48 3.41
N TRP A 159 1.29 -1.49 4.21
CA TRP A 159 1.33 -1.21 5.64
C TRP A 159 1.18 -2.49 6.45
N ILE A 160 2.14 -2.78 7.33
CA ILE A 160 2.13 -3.94 8.20
C ILE A 160 1.55 -3.56 9.56
N THR A 161 0.53 -4.30 9.99
CA THR A 161 -0.06 -4.24 11.33
C THR A 161 -0.16 -5.64 11.92
N SER A 162 -0.59 -5.74 13.16
CA SER A 162 -0.86 -7.03 13.81
C SER A 162 -2.00 -7.83 13.15
N LYS A 163 -2.77 -7.21 12.25
CA LYS A 163 -3.89 -7.84 11.54
C LYS A 163 -3.46 -8.68 10.34
N VAL A 164 -2.21 -8.61 9.92
CA VAL A 164 -1.69 -9.36 8.78
C VAL A 164 -0.45 -10.16 9.15
N VAL A 165 -0.32 -11.35 8.58
CA VAL A 165 0.87 -12.19 8.70
C VAL A 165 1.53 -12.38 7.35
N GLY A 166 2.87 -12.41 7.37
CA GLY A 166 3.72 -12.57 6.20
C GLY A 166 4.02 -14.03 5.85
N PRO A 167 5.25 -14.27 5.36
CA PRO A 167 6.29 -13.27 5.10
C PRO A 167 5.93 -12.30 3.98
N PHE A 168 6.48 -11.07 4.04
CA PHE A 168 6.12 -9.98 3.14
C PHE A 168 7.15 -9.80 2.03
N LYS A 169 6.68 -9.62 0.79
CA LYS A 169 7.52 -9.23 -0.33
C LYS A 169 8.07 -7.81 -0.11
N GLY A 170 9.35 -7.62 -0.36
CA GLY A 170 10.02 -6.31 -0.24
C GLY A 170 11.50 -6.42 0.11
N GLY A 171 11.88 -7.38 0.95
CA GLY A 171 13.26 -7.62 1.34
C GLY A 171 14.10 -8.37 0.30
N PRO A 172 15.40 -8.58 0.56
CA PRO A 172 16.27 -9.34 -0.31
C PRO A 172 15.75 -10.75 -0.60
N GLY A 173 15.84 -11.18 -1.86
CA GLY A 173 15.42 -12.52 -2.30
C GLY A 173 13.91 -12.71 -2.49
N THR A 174 13.10 -11.65 -2.37
CA THR A 174 11.64 -11.73 -2.47
C THR A 174 11.06 -11.23 -3.80
N LEU A 175 11.87 -10.74 -4.71
CA LEU A 175 11.40 -10.14 -5.98
C LEU A 175 10.56 -11.09 -6.83
N GLY A 176 10.79 -12.40 -6.72
CA GLY A 176 10.04 -13.42 -7.45
C GLY A 176 8.76 -13.91 -6.77
N TRP A 177 8.39 -13.33 -5.66
CA TRP A 177 7.20 -13.72 -4.90
C TRP A 177 5.90 -13.20 -5.51
#